data_ed31cf5183ab179f9e2522345eccd632
#
_entry.id   ed31cf5183ab179f9e2522345eccd632
#
_cell.length_a   1.000
_cell.length_b   1.000
_cell.length_c   1.000
_cell.angle_alpha   90.00
_cell.angle_beta   90.00
_cell.angle_gamma   90.00
#
_symmetry.space_group_name_H-M   'P 1'
#
loop_
_entity.id
_entity.type
_entity.pdbx_description
1 polymer ?
#
loop_
_entity_poly.entity_id
_entity_poly.type
_entity_poly.pdbx_seq_one_letter_code
_entity_poly.pdbx_strand_id
1 'polypeptide(L)'
;MKERAQELKAEARRSPRGKKGRADGEEDVLAKIAEMPKPDRAMAERLHAIVKASAPDLTPRTWYGMPAYAKDGKVVCFFQSAQKFKSRYATLGFSDKANLDDGAMWPTSFALNELTAGEEARIVALVKEAVA
;
A
#
# COMPACT_ATOMS: atom_id res chain seq x y z
N MET A 1 12.24 -5.98 13.26
CA MET A 1 13.59 -6.33 12.77
C MET A 1 13.59 -7.53 11.86
N LYS A 2 12.97 -8.64 12.26
CA LYS A 2 12.90 -9.82 11.39
C LYS A 2 12.23 -9.55 10.05
N GLU A 3 11.14 -8.79 10.06
CA GLU A 3 10.43 -8.46 8.82
C GLU A 3 11.27 -7.66 7.86
N ARG A 4 12.02 -6.70 8.38
CA ARG A 4 12.90 -5.88 7.55
C ARG A 4 14.00 -6.73 6.91
N ALA A 5 14.59 -7.64 7.68
CA ALA A 5 15.62 -8.54 7.15
C ALA A 5 15.05 -9.47 6.07
N GLN A 6 13.84 -9.98 6.26
CA GLN A 6 13.18 -10.82 5.27
C GLN A 6 12.88 -10.05 4.00
N GLU A 7 12.45 -8.81 4.12
CA GLU A 7 12.17 -7.96 2.96
C GLU A 7 13.44 -7.66 2.17
N LEU A 8 14.54 -7.36 2.86
CA LEU A 8 15.81 -7.11 2.20
C LEU A 8 16.31 -8.35 1.45
N LYS A 9 16.14 -9.53 2.04
CA LYS A 9 16.47 -10.78 1.38
C LYS A 9 15.62 -11.00 0.14
N ALA A 10 14.32 -10.77 0.25
CA ALA A 10 13.39 -10.93 -0.87
C ALA A 10 13.75 -9.96 -2.00
N GLU A 11 14.04 -8.71 -1.68
CA GLU A 11 14.43 -7.72 -2.65
C GLU A 11 15.73 -8.09 -3.37
N ALA A 12 16.71 -8.61 -2.62
CA ALA A 12 18.00 -9.00 -3.17
C ALA A 12 17.88 -10.15 -4.17
N ARG A 13 16.91 -11.06 -3.98
CA ARG A 13 16.68 -12.19 -4.87
C ARG A 13 15.76 -11.87 -6.03
N ARG A 14 15.05 -10.75 -5.95
CA ARG A 14 14.05 -10.37 -6.94
C ARG A 14 14.66 -9.51 -8.02
N SER A 15 14.26 -9.79 -9.27
CA SER A 15 14.62 -8.89 -10.36
C SER A 15 13.82 -7.59 -10.20
N PRO A 16 14.46 -6.43 -10.17
CA PRO A 16 13.74 -5.16 -10.03
C PRO A 16 13.07 -4.72 -11.34
N ARG A 17 13.19 -5.50 -12.39
CA ARG A 17 12.73 -5.12 -13.73
C ARG A 17 11.59 -5.98 -14.23
N GLY A 18 10.69 -5.36 -14.99
CA GLY A 18 9.69 -6.02 -15.79
C GLY A 18 8.60 -6.74 -15.01
N LYS A 19 7.92 -7.60 -15.73
CA LYS A 19 6.73 -8.30 -15.22
C LYS A 19 7.04 -9.24 -14.07
N LYS A 20 8.21 -9.87 -14.10
CA LYS A 20 8.58 -10.84 -13.07
C LYS A 20 8.76 -10.16 -11.71
N GLY A 21 9.47 -9.04 -11.66
CA GLY A 21 9.65 -8.30 -10.42
C GLY A 21 8.32 -7.79 -9.87
N ARG A 22 7.44 -7.34 -10.76
CA ARG A 22 6.10 -6.87 -10.38
C ARG A 22 5.25 -8.01 -9.83
N ALA A 23 5.26 -9.17 -10.49
CA ALA A 23 4.51 -10.34 -10.05
C ALA A 23 5.00 -10.84 -8.68
N ASP A 24 6.33 -10.88 -8.48
CA ASP A 24 6.91 -11.29 -7.19
C ASP A 24 6.51 -10.33 -6.08
N GLY A 25 6.50 -9.03 -6.35
CA GLY A 25 6.06 -8.02 -5.40
C GLY A 25 4.59 -8.19 -5.03
N GLU A 26 3.75 -8.45 -6.02
CA GLU A 26 2.33 -8.67 -5.77
C GLU A 26 2.09 -9.93 -4.94
N GLU A 27 2.81 -11.01 -5.22
CA GLU A 27 2.70 -12.24 -4.41
C GLU A 27 3.06 -11.98 -2.96
N ASP A 28 4.13 -11.23 -2.71
CA ASP A 28 4.55 -10.88 -1.35
C ASP A 28 3.48 -10.05 -0.64
N VAL A 29 2.89 -9.08 -1.34
CA VAL A 29 1.82 -8.25 -0.79
C VAL A 29 0.60 -9.09 -0.44
N LEU A 30 0.19 -9.97 -1.35
CA LEU A 30 -0.98 -10.83 -1.12
C LEU A 30 -0.75 -11.77 0.05
N ALA A 31 0.48 -12.28 0.21
CA ALA A 31 0.83 -13.14 1.34
C ALA A 31 0.72 -12.38 2.67
N LYS A 32 1.17 -11.13 2.70
CA LYS A 32 1.03 -10.30 3.91
C LYS A 32 -0.42 -9.99 4.22
N ILE A 33 -1.22 -9.73 3.20
CA ILE A 33 -2.65 -9.47 3.38
C ILE A 33 -3.33 -10.72 3.96
N ALA A 34 -2.98 -11.90 3.46
CA ALA A 34 -3.57 -13.16 3.92
C ALA A 34 -3.28 -13.44 5.40
N GLU A 35 -2.19 -12.89 5.94
CA GLU A 35 -1.84 -13.05 7.36
C GLU A 35 -2.64 -12.13 8.29
N MET A 36 -3.31 -11.14 7.76
CA MET A 36 -4.03 -10.16 8.58
C MET A 36 -5.33 -10.74 9.16
N PRO A 37 -5.76 -10.26 10.34
CA PRO A 37 -7.08 -10.62 10.85
C PRO A 37 -8.17 -10.11 9.91
N LYS A 38 -9.33 -10.73 9.99
CA LYS A 38 -10.42 -10.55 9.01
C LYS A 38 -10.75 -9.08 8.67
N PRO A 39 -10.94 -8.17 9.66
CA PRO A 39 -11.29 -6.79 9.30
C PRO A 39 -10.18 -6.09 8.50
N ASP A 40 -8.93 -6.21 8.93
CA ASP A 40 -7.80 -5.62 8.23
C ASP A 40 -7.61 -6.24 6.87
N ARG A 41 -7.74 -7.56 6.80
CA ARG A 41 -7.59 -8.30 5.55
C ARG A 41 -8.59 -7.85 4.49
N ALA A 42 -9.86 -7.71 4.88
CA ALA A 42 -10.89 -7.28 3.94
C ALA A 42 -10.59 -5.89 3.38
N MET A 43 -10.18 -4.96 4.24
CA MET A 43 -9.82 -3.62 3.80
C MET A 43 -8.60 -3.62 2.90
N ALA A 44 -7.57 -4.40 3.26
CA ALA A 44 -6.34 -4.49 2.48
C ALA A 44 -6.59 -5.10 1.11
N GLU A 45 -7.41 -6.13 1.03
CA GLU A 45 -7.78 -6.77 -0.25
C GLU A 45 -8.50 -5.77 -1.15
N ARG A 46 -9.43 -5.02 -0.57
CA ARG A 46 -10.19 -4.05 -1.34
C ARG A 46 -9.31 -2.90 -1.80
N LEU A 47 -8.43 -2.41 -0.92
CA LEU A 47 -7.48 -1.35 -1.27
C LEU A 47 -6.54 -1.80 -2.38
N HIS A 48 -6.07 -3.04 -2.34
CA HIS A 48 -5.21 -3.60 -3.37
C HIS A 48 -5.90 -3.57 -4.73
N ALA A 49 -7.17 -3.98 -4.78
CA ALA A 49 -7.95 -3.94 -6.01
C ALA A 49 -8.13 -2.51 -6.53
N ILE A 50 -8.39 -1.57 -5.62
CA ILE A 50 -8.55 -0.15 -5.97
C ILE A 50 -7.27 0.41 -6.58
N VAL A 51 -6.13 0.15 -5.97
CA VAL A 51 -4.85 0.65 -6.47
C VAL A 51 -4.54 0.06 -7.84
N LYS A 52 -4.75 -1.23 -8.04
CA LYS A 52 -4.52 -1.87 -9.33
C LYS A 52 -5.37 -1.25 -10.44
N ALA A 53 -6.62 -0.96 -10.13
CA ALA A 53 -7.54 -0.38 -11.11
C ALA A 53 -7.27 1.10 -11.37
N SER A 54 -6.94 1.86 -10.32
CA SER A 54 -6.83 3.31 -10.38
C SER A 54 -5.44 3.80 -10.77
N ALA A 55 -4.41 3.04 -10.43
CA ALA A 55 -3.02 3.41 -10.70
C ALA A 55 -2.22 2.15 -11.10
N PRO A 56 -2.50 1.59 -12.30
CA PRO A 56 -1.88 0.32 -12.72
C PRO A 56 -0.37 0.40 -12.87
N ASP A 57 0.20 1.59 -12.95
CA ASP A 57 1.65 1.76 -13.04
C ASP A 57 2.36 1.61 -11.70
N LEU A 58 1.62 1.60 -10.59
CA LEU A 58 2.23 1.36 -9.30
C LEU A 58 2.58 -0.12 -9.16
N THR A 59 3.76 -0.38 -8.61
CA THR A 59 4.27 -1.73 -8.41
C THR A 59 4.04 -2.13 -6.95
N PRO A 60 3.28 -3.22 -6.69
CA PRO A 60 3.10 -3.69 -5.31
C PRO A 60 4.43 -4.21 -4.75
N ARG A 61 4.66 -3.94 -3.47
CA ARG A 61 5.81 -4.48 -2.74
C ARG A 61 5.51 -4.45 -1.25
N THR A 62 6.20 -5.28 -0.48
CA THR A 62 6.14 -5.16 0.97
C THR A 62 7.15 -4.10 1.42
N TRP A 63 6.76 -3.37 2.48
CA TRP A 63 7.58 -2.29 3.03
C TRP A 63 7.37 -2.27 4.54
N TYR A 64 8.40 -2.64 5.29
CA TYR A 64 8.28 -2.81 6.75
C TYR A 64 7.14 -3.75 7.14
N GLY A 65 6.94 -4.80 6.33
CA GLY A 65 5.86 -5.77 6.56
C GLY A 65 4.47 -5.29 6.16
N MET A 66 4.37 -4.14 5.48
CA MET A 66 3.10 -3.57 5.04
C MET A 66 2.94 -3.67 3.53
N PRO A 67 1.72 -3.87 3.03
CA PRO A 67 1.46 -3.67 1.61
C PRO A 67 1.77 -2.24 1.21
N ALA A 68 2.56 -2.08 0.16
CA ALA A 68 2.95 -0.77 -0.33
C ALA A 68 2.92 -0.77 -1.85
N TYR A 69 2.83 0.41 -2.44
CA TYR A 69 2.70 0.57 -3.88
C TYR A 69 3.68 1.65 -4.31
N ALA A 70 4.58 1.28 -5.23
CA ALA A 70 5.73 2.10 -5.58
C ALA A 70 5.72 2.53 -7.04
N LYS A 71 6.32 3.68 -7.31
CA LYS A 71 6.56 4.17 -8.66
C LYS A 71 8.05 4.42 -8.80
N ASP A 72 8.66 3.83 -9.81
CA ASP A 72 10.09 3.98 -10.07
C ASP A 72 10.95 3.64 -8.84
N GLY A 73 10.54 2.58 -8.14
CA GLY A 73 11.26 2.09 -6.96
C GLY A 73 10.99 2.85 -5.67
N LYS A 74 10.13 3.87 -5.70
CA LYS A 74 9.85 4.69 -4.52
C LYS A 74 8.41 4.49 -4.07
N VAL A 75 8.20 4.20 -2.80
CA VAL A 75 6.87 3.98 -2.25
C VAL A 75 6.04 5.26 -2.34
N VAL A 76 4.84 5.14 -2.91
CA VAL A 76 3.89 6.25 -3.04
C VAL A 76 2.84 6.17 -1.93
N CYS A 77 2.28 4.99 -1.70
CA CYS A 77 1.30 4.79 -0.64
C CYS A 77 1.45 3.41 -0.03
N PHE A 78 0.85 3.23 1.15
CA PHE A 78 0.95 1.98 1.90
C PHE A 78 -0.25 1.79 2.82
N PHE A 79 -0.50 0.54 3.19
CA PHE A 79 -1.55 0.17 4.13
C PHE A 79 -0.94 -0.36 5.41
N GLN A 80 -1.30 0.23 6.55
CA GLN A 80 -0.84 -0.17 7.86
C GLN A 80 -2.01 -0.82 8.60
N SER A 81 -1.89 -2.12 8.92
CA SER A 81 -2.98 -2.83 9.59
C SER A 81 -3.12 -2.36 11.05
N ALA A 82 -4.35 -2.34 11.54
CA ALA A 82 -4.61 -1.96 12.92
C ALA A 82 -4.01 -2.97 13.90
N GLN A 83 -4.13 -4.25 13.59
CA GLN A 83 -3.66 -5.32 14.46
C GLN A 83 -2.14 -5.30 14.63
N LYS A 84 -1.40 -5.14 13.53
CA LYS A 84 0.05 -5.17 13.56
C LYS A 84 0.63 -4.07 14.46
N PHE A 85 0.03 -2.90 14.43
CA PHE A 85 0.53 -1.74 15.19
C PHE A 85 -0.28 -1.47 16.45
N LYS A 86 -1.20 -2.39 16.79
CA LYS A 86 -2.05 -2.31 18.00
C LYS A 86 -2.78 -0.97 18.09
N SER A 87 -3.27 -0.49 16.94
CA SER A 87 -4.02 0.74 16.82
C SER A 87 -5.51 0.41 16.76
N ARG A 88 -6.37 1.39 17.05
CA ARG A 88 -7.80 1.16 16.97
C ARG A 88 -8.35 1.28 15.54
N TYR A 89 -7.53 1.71 14.59
CA TYR A 89 -7.91 1.78 13.17
C TYR A 89 -6.70 1.44 12.30
N ALA A 90 -6.96 1.04 11.05
CA ALA A 90 -5.92 0.88 10.06
C ALA A 90 -5.59 2.24 9.45
N THR A 91 -4.49 2.33 8.72
CA THR A 91 -4.03 3.58 8.14
C THR A 91 -3.70 3.40 6.66
N LEU A 92 -4.22 4.33 5.83
CA LEU A 92 -3.75 4.50 4.46
C LEU A 92 -2.81 5.70 4.48
N GLY A 93 -1.54 5.47 4.21
CA GLY A 93 -0.53 6.52 4.22
C GLY A 93 0.03 6.81 2.84
N PHE A 94 0.44 8.05 2.63
CA PHE A 94 1.09 8.50 1.40
C PHE A 94 2.45 9.08 1.75
N SER A 95 3.45 8.78 0.93
CA SER A 95 4.80 9.31 1.13
C SER A 95 4.95 10.68 0.47
N ASP A 96 6.13 11.28 0.58
CA ASP A 96 6.43 12.53 -0.10
C ASP A 96 6.51 12.39 -1.62
N LYS A 97 6.42 11.17 -2.13
CA LYS A 97 6.39 10.90 -3.57
C LYS A 97 4.97 10.97 -4.15
N ALA A 98 3.96 11.05 -3.28
CA ALA A 98 2.58 11.21 -3.71
C ALA A 98 2.31 12.68 -4.05
N ASN A 99 1.68 12.91 -5.20
CA ASN A 99 1.39 14.28 -5.65
C ASN A 99 0.05 14.75 -5.09
N LEU A 100 0.03 14.99 -3.78
CA LEU A 100 -1.19 15.43 -3.06
C LEU A 100 -1.09 16.86 -2.57
N ASP A 101 -0.09 17.58 -3.02
CA ASP A 101 0.17 18.96 -2.58
C ASP A 101 -1.04 19.85 -2.75
N ASP A 102 -1.37 20.59 -1.68
CA ASP A 102 -2.50 21.49 -1.67
C ASP A 102 -2.14 22.67 -0.74
N GLY A 103 -1.61 23.73 -1.33
CA GLY A 103 -1.10 24.85 -0.54
C GLY A 103 0.16 24.49 0.21
N ALA A 104 0.30 25.01 1.41
CA ALA A 104 1.46 24.77 2.26
C ALA A 104 1.25 23.64 3.27
N MET A 105 0.05 23.07 3.32
CA MET A 105 -0.28 21.99 4.26
C MET A 105 -1.38 21.12 3.66
N TRP A 106 -1.15 19.79 3.67
CA TRP A 106 -2.15 18.83 3.19
C TRP A 106 -2.02 17.52 3.97
N PRO A 107 -3.12 16.74 4.06
CA PRO A 107 -3.05 15.46 4.78
C PRO A 107 -2.32 14.41 3.94
N THR A 108 -1.55 13.56 4.62
CA THR A 108 -0.83 12.46 3.98
C THR A 108 -1.17 11.11 4.58
N SER A 109 -1.99 11.07 5.62
CA SER A 109 -2.31 9.84 6.33
C SER A 109 -3.78 9.87 6.74
N PHE A 110 -4.46 8.73 6.53
CA PHE A 110 -5.91 8.63 6.75
C PHE A 110 -6.23 7.42 7.60
N ALA A 111 -7.05 7.60 8.62
CA ALA A 111 -7.55 6.51 9.43
C ALA A 111 -8.62 5.74 8.66
N LEU A 112 -8.51 4.40 8.65
CA LEU A 112 -9.49 3.53 8.01
C LEU A 112 -10.12 2.62 9.06
N ASN A 113 -11.37 2.90 9.40
CA ASN A 113 -12.11 2.07 10.33
C ASN A 113 -12.96 1.03 9.60
N GLU A 114 -13.50 1.40 8.43
CA GLU A 114 -14.14 0.48 7.50
C GLU A 114 -14.15 1.11 6.11
N LEU A 115 -14.40 0.30 5.08
CA LEU A 115 -14.47 0.77 3.70
C LEU A 115 -15.88 0.60 3.16
N THR A 116 -16.67 1.68 3.22
CA THR A 116 -17.94 1.74 2.54
C THR A 116 -17.73 2.32 1.14
N ALA A 117 -18.80 2.38 0.33
CA ALA A 117 -18.71 2.92 -1.02
C ALA A 117 -18.17 4.35 -1.05
N GLY A 118 -18.51 5.16 -0.05
CA GLY A 118 -18.03 6.53 0.04
C GLY A 118 -16.53 6.63 0.26
N GLU A 119 -15.98 5.81 1.17
CA GLU A 119 -14.55 5.77 1.42
C GLU A 119 -13.80 5.23 0.21
N GLU A 120 -14.35 4.21 -0.46
CA GLU A 120 -13.71 3.66 -1.65
C GLU A 120 -13.59 4.72 -2.76
N ALA A 121 -14.65 5.47 -2.99
CA ALA A 121 -14.63 6.54 -4.00
C ALA A 121 -13.60 7.61 -3.66
N ARG A 122 -13.49 7.96 -2.39
CA ARG A 122 -12.52 8.94 -1.92
C ARG A 122 -11.09 8.44 -2.11
N ILE A 123 -10.85 7.15 -1.83
CA ILE A 123 -9.53 6.54 -2.02
C ILE A 123 -9.16 6.50 -3.50
N VAL A 124 -10.09 6.15 -4.37
CA VAL A 124 -9.87 6.17 -5.81
C VAL A 124 -9.37 7.56 -6.25
N ALA A 125 -10.03 8.61 -5.79
CA ALA A 125 -9.65 9.97 -6.14
C ALA A 125 -8.26 10.32 -5.62
N LEU A 126 -7.96 9.94 -4.37
CA LEU A 126 -6.64 10.19 -3.76
C LEU A 126 -5.52 9.48 -4.50
N VAL A 127 -5.73 8.20 -4.85
CA VAL A 127 -4.72 7.41 -5.55
C VAL A 127 -4.45 7.98 -6.93
N LYS A 128 -5.50 8.35 -7.67
CA LYS A 128 -5.33 8.96 -8.99
C LYS A 128 -4.58 10.28 -8.92
N GLU A 129 -4.90 11.10 -7.93
CA GLU A 129 -4.21 12.37 -7.72
C GLU A 129 -2.75 12.15 -7.35
N ALA A 130 -2.47 11.17 -6.50
CA ALA A 130 -1.12 10.89 -6.01
C ALA A 130 -0.15 10.54 -7.14
N VAL A 131 -0.63 9.94 -8.21
CA VAL A 131 0.21 9.51 -9.35
C VAL A 131 0.11 10.43 -10.55
N ALA A 132 -0.69 11.45 -10.48
CA ALA A 132 -0.90 12.36 -11.61
C ALA A 132 0.32 13.21 -11.92
#